data_8f562e60734e721383ee84c4500bcad2
#
_entry.id   8f562e60734e721383ee84c4500bcad2
#
_cell.length_a   1.000
_cell.length_b   1.000
_cell.length_c   1.000
_cell.angle_alpha   90.00
_cell.angle_beta   90.00
_cell.angle_gamma   90.00
#
_symmetry.space_group_name_H-M   'P 1'
#
loop_
_entity.id
_entity.type
_entity.pdbx_description
1 polymer ?
#
loop_
_entity_poly.entity_id
_entity_poly.type
_entity_poly.pdbx_seq_one_letter_code
_entity_poly.pdbx_strand_id
1 'polypeptide(L)'
;MKAVAGLSLFLLAVSSAQGADIEAGKAKVQAVCAACHGANGLSVSDAIPNLAGQKPAYLEIQLRALKEGARKNPIMNAIAGQLSNGDISNVAAYFASQPGGASTAKSEFLPNVAKSSVTFPENYKSTYTKYHTINFPPSKQVRYYYANPAALQAAKAGKDLPNGSVLFAEVYSAKLDADKKPITGADGFFEPDQLLFYTAMAREAGWGKEIPDMLRNEDWNYAVFTLAKQQRPGINQAECLACHKPLDKASFTFTLKELTEVARK
;
A
#
# COMPACT_ATOMS: atom_id res chain seq x y z
N MET A 1 6.32 70.61 27.30
CA MET A 1 5.90 69.22 27.22
C MET A 1 5.78 68.83 25.77
N LYS A 2 6.73 68.01 25.25
CA LYS A 2 6.73 67.59 23.83
C LYS A 2 6.31 66.10 23.82
N ALA A 3 5.18 65.82 23.22
CA ALA A 3 4.69 64.43 23.03
C ALA A 3 5.40 63.81 21.82
N VAL A 4 6.09 62.69 22.05
CA VAL A 4 6.70 61.89 21.00
C VAL A 4 5.68 60.79 20.63
N ALA A 5 5.12 60.91 19.41
CA ALA A 5 4.24 59.87 18.85
C ALA A 5 5.13 58.74 18.32
N GLY A 6 5.06 57.59 18.93
CA GLY A 6 5.70 56.35 18.46
C GLY A 6 4.89 55.75 17.32
N LEU A 7 5.48 55.67 16.14
CA LEU A 7 4.93 55.02 14.95
C LEU A 7 5.27 53.51 15.03
N SER A 8 4.29 52.67 15.43
CA SER A 8 4.45 51.22 15.40
C SER A 8 4.28 50.69 13.99
N LEU A 9 5.39 50.27 13.38
CA LEU A 9 5.42 49.63 12.08
C LEU A 9 4.92 48.16 12.21
N PHE A 10 3.68 47.93 11.81
CA PHE A 10 3.15 46.55 11.68
C PHE A 10 3.73 45.91 10.43
N LEU A 11 4.69 44.98 10.57
CA LEU A 11 5.12 44.12 9.47
C LEU A 11 3.99 43.10 9.20
N LEU A 12 3.25 43.32 8.14
CA LEU A 12 2.38 42.31 7.55
C LEU A 12 3.26 41.21 6.92
N ALA A 13 3.37 40.08 7.57
CA ALA A 13 3.95 38.88 6.98
C ALA A 13 3.03 38.42 5.84
N VAL A 14 3.40 38.72 4.61
CA VAL A 14 2.77 38.20 3.40
C VAL A 14 3.15 36.69 3.34
N SER A 15 2.26 35.82 3.81
CA SER A 15 2.36 34.38 3.51
C SER A 15 2.17 34.20 2.00
N SER A 16 3.25 34.07 1.27
CA SER A 16 3.21 33.64 -0.13
C SER A 16 2.63 32.22 -0.14
N ALA A 17 1.44 32.05 -0.71
CA ALA A 17 0.92 30.74 -1.07
C ALA A 17 1.90 30.17 -2.11
N GLN A 18 2.80 29.30 -1.68
CA GLN A 18 3.68 28.57 -2.58
C GLN A 18 2.81 27.67 -3.46
N GLY A 19 2.87 27.88 -4.78
CA GLY A 19 2.27 26.97 -5.74
C GLY A 19 2.86 25.58 -5.58
N ALA A 20 2.14 24.55 -6.06
CA ALA A 20 2.62 23.18 -5.99
C ALA A 20 3.96 23.01 -6.71
N ASP A 21 4.90 22.32 -6.08
CA ASP A 21 6.23 22.01 -6.61
C ASP A 21 6.18 20.70 -7.39
N ILE A 22 6.28 20.78 -8.72
CA ILE A 22 6.19 19.61 -9.63
C ILE A 22 7.40 18.69 -9.46
N GLU A 23 8.62 19.22 -9.21
CA GLU A 23 9.81 18.37 -9.02
C GLU A 23 9.78 17.64 -7.67
N ALA A 24 9.34 18.29 -6.61
CA ALA A 24 9.07 17.61 -5.35
C ALA A 24 7.97 16.57 -5.50
N GLY A 25 6.93 16.86 -6.31
CA GLY A 25 5.88 15.92 -6.68
C GLY A 25 6.43 14.69 -7.41
N LYS A 26 7.29 14.91 -8.42
CA LYS A 26 7.98 13.84 -9.15
C LYS A 26 8.81 12.93 -8.23
N ALA A 27 9.61 13.52 -7.35
CA ALA A 27 10.41 12.77 -6.39
C ALA A 27 9.53 11.92 -5.47
N LYS A 28 8.42 12.48 -4.97
CA LYS A 28 7.46 11.74 -4.15
C LYS A 28 6.77 10.62 -4.94
N VAL A 29 6.37 10.87 -6.17
CA VAL A 29 5.77 9.86 -7.06
C VAL A 29 6.73 8.70 -7.28
N GLN A 30 7.98 8.96 -7.58
CA GLN A 30 8.99 7.90 -7.76
C GLN A 30 9.19 7.05 -6.50
N ALA A 31 9.16 7.68 -5.33
CA ALA A 31 9.37 6.98 -4.07
C ALA A 31 8.15 6.17 -3.60
N VAL A 32 6.92 6.60 -3.92
CA VAL A 32 5.70 6.08 -3.26
C VAL A 32 4.63 5.61 -4.24
N CYS A 33 4.43 6.28 -5.38
CA CYS A 33 3.26 6.05 -6.24
C CYS A 33 3.58 5.20 -7.47
N ALA A 34 4.82 5.31 -7.98
CA ALA A 34 5.22 4.80 -9.29
C ALA A 34 5.09 3.28 -9.43
N ALA A 35 5.31 2.54 -8.35
CA ALA A 35 5.22 1.08 -8.36
C ALA A 35 3.85 0.54 -8.80
N CYS A 36 2.79 1.30 -8.48
CA CYS A 36 1.41 0.91 -8.78
C CYS A 36 0.84 1.72 -9.94
N HIS A 37 1.04 3.03 -9.91
CA HIS A 37 0.43 3.95 -10.87
C HIS A 37 1.32 4.30 -12.08
N GLY A 38 2.55 3.76 -12.11
CA GLY A 38 3.56 4.15 -13.10
C GLY A 38 4.22 5.49 -12.77
N ALA A 39 5.50 5.66 -13.12
CA ALA A 39 6.26 6.87 -12.83
C ALA A 39 5.68 8.12 -13.50
N ASN A 40 5.02 7.95 -14.63
CA ASN A 40 4.32 8.98 -15.40
C ASN A 40 2.79 8.95 -15.20
N GLY A 41 2.29 8.15 -14.25
CA GLY A 41 0.86 8.03 -13.98
C GLY A 41 0.09 7.13 -14.94
N LEU A 42 0.78 6.36 -15.78
CA LEU A 42 0.18 5.30 -16.60
C LEU A 42 0.38 3.96 -15.90
N SER A 43 -0.69 3.43 -15.34
CA SER A 43 -0.67 2.19 -14.57
C SER A 43 -0.28 1.00 -15.43
N VAL A 44 0.38 0.04 -14.79
CA VAL A 44 0.78 -1.25 -15.40
C VAL A 44 -0.27 -2.35 -15.18
N SER A 45 -1.38 -2.03 -14.53
CA SER A 45 -2.42 -2.99 -14.15
C SER A 45 -3.81 -2.40 -14.36
N ASP A 46 -4.71 -3.17 -14.96
CA ASP A 46 -6.12 -2.78 -15.16
C ASP A 46 -6.88 -2.58 -13.84
N ALA A 47 -6.39 -3.14 -12.73
CA ALA A 47 -6.97 -2.97 -11.41
C ALA A 47 -6.55 -1.65 -10.73
N ILE A 48 -5.58 -0.92 -11.29
CA ILE A 48 -5.00 0.30 -10.72
C ILE A 48 -5.24 1.45 -11.71
N PRO A 49 -5.84 2.56 -11.28
CA PRO A 49 -6.21 3.62 -12.20
C PRO A 49 -4.99 4.39 -12.73
N ASN A 50 -5.05 4.82 -13.99
CA ASN A 50 -4.17 5.84 -14.52
C ASN A 50 -4.44 7.18 -13.82
N LEU A 51 -3.36 7.92 -13.55
CA LEU A 51 -3.41 9.24 -12.91
C LEU A 51 -2.89 10.36 -13.84
N ALA A 52 -2.19 9.98 -14.91
CA ALA A 52 -1.64 10.90 -15.90
C ALA A 52 -2.73 11.78 -16.52
N GLY A 53 -2.51 13.09 -16.58
CA GLY A 53 -3.43 14.08 -17.16
C GLY A 53 -4.73 14.27 -16.37
N GLN A 54 -4.84 13.70 -15.17
CA GLN A 54 -6.03 13.92 -14.33
C GLN A 54 -6.00 15.33 -13.72
N LYS A 55 -7.17 15.91 -13.52
CA LYS A 55 -7.32 17.27 -12.96
C LYS A 55 -6.67 17.36 -11.56
N PRO A 56 -5.77 18.33 -11.28
CA PRO A 56 -5.03 18.38 -10.01
C PRO A 56 -5.97 18.53 -8.81
N ALA A 57 -6.99 19.39 -8.90
CA ALA A 57 -7.97 19.55 -7.83
C ALA A 57 -8.72 18.22 -7.51
N TYR A 58 -9.03 17.41 -8.53
CA TYR A 58 -9.65 16.10 -8.33
C TYR A 58 -8.71 15.14 -7.60
N LEU A 59 -7.43 15.08 -8.01
CA LEU A 59 -6.43 14.24 -7.36
C LEU A 59 -6.24 14.63 -5.88
N GLU A 60 -6.16 15.94 -5.58
CA GLU A 60 -6.07 16.41 -4.20
C GLU A 60 -7.26 15.98 -3.35
N ILE A 61 -8.48 16.19 -3.85
CA ILE A 61 -9.71 15.78 -3.16
C ILE A 61 -9.69 14.27 -2.88
N GLN A 62 -9.31 13.46 -3.86
CA GLN A 62 -9.27 12.00 -3.71
C GLN A 62 -8.19 11.55 -2.71
N LEU A 63 -6.99 12.14 -2.76
CA LEU A 63 -5.91 11.83 -1.82
C LEU A 63 -6.27 12.24 -0.39
N ARG A 64 -6.90 13.40 -0.20
CA ARG A 64 -7.40 13.83 1.13
C ARG A 64 -8.49 12.89 1.64
N ALA A 65 -9.47 12.55 0.81
CA ALA A 65 -10.53 11.61 1.17
C ALA A 65 -9.99 10.23 1.56
N LEU A 66 -8.94 9.75 0.88
CA LEU A 66 -8.24 8.52 1.24
C LEU A 66 -7.46 8.68 2.55
N LYS A 67 -6.74 9.79 2.73
CA LYS A 67 -5.98 10.09 3.96
C LYS A 67 -6.88 10.14 5.19
N GLU A 68 -8.03 10.79 5.07
CA GLU A 68 -9.02 10.98 6.14
C GLU A 68 -9.92 9.75 6.33
N GLY A 69 -9.82 8.75 5.45
CA GLY A 69 -10.64 7.55 5.49
C GLY A 69 -12.09 7.75 5.04
N ALA A 70 -12.45 8.91 4.48
CA ALA A 70 -13.76 9.15 3.87
C ALA A 70 -13.96 8.30 2.62
N ARG A 71 -12.89 8.11 1.82
CA ARG A 71 -12.84 7.10 0.75
C ARG A 71 -12.15 5.85 1.26
N LYS A 72 -12.82 4.70 1.13
CA LYS A 72 -12.31 3.41 1.64
C LYS A 72 -11.55 2.66 0.56
N ASN A 73 -10.27 2.48 0.77
CA ASN A 73 -9.38 1.58 0.03
C ASN A 73 -8.20 1.23 0.95
N PRO A 74 -8.10 -0.01 1.46
CA PRO A 74 -7.12 -0.36 2.48
C PRO A 74 -5.68 0.00 2.11
N ILE A 75 -5.29 -0.24 0.85
CA ILE A 75 -3.94 0.07 0.35
C ILE A 75 -3.75 1.59 0.28
N MET A 76 -4.65 2.30 -0.43
CA MET A 76 -4.49 3.73 -0.63
C MET A 76 -4.72 4.54 0.64
N ASN A 77 -5.52 4.08 1.61
CA ASN A 77 -5.65 4.74 2.91
C ASN A 77 -4.32 4.70 3.68
N ALA A 78 -3.61 3.57 3.67
CA ALA A 78 -2.30 3.45 4.29
C ALA A 78 -1.24 4.34 3.61
N ILE A 79 -1.23 4.39 2.28
CA ILE A 79 -0.32 5.24 1.50
C ILE A 79 -0.63 6.73 1.71
N ALA A 80 -1.89 7.13 1.51
CA ALA A 80 -2.30 8.54 1.62
C ALA A 80 -2.14 9.08 3.05
N GLY A 81 -2.30 8.22 4.06
CA GLY A 81 -2.10 8.57 5.47
C GLY A 81 -0.69 9.10 5.79
N GLN A 82 0.30 8.70 5.01
CA GLN A 82 1.70 9.11 5.18
C GLN A 82 2.06 10.42 4.45
N LEU A 83 1.20 10.90 3.55
CA LEU A 83 1.45 12.11 2.78
C LEU A 83 1.17 13.37 3.63
N SER A 84 2.05 14.35 3.58
CA SER A 84 1.75 15.70 4.05
C SER A 84 0.75 16.40 3.11
N ASN A 85 0.19 17.52 3.53
CA ASN A 85 -0.66 18.33 2.64
C ASN A 85 0.12 18.88 1.44
N GLY A 86 1.40 19.24 1.63
CA GLY A 86 2.29 19.64 0.56
C GLY A 86 2.57 18.50 -0.43
N ASP A 87 2.84 17.29 0.07
CA ASP A 87 3.00 16.11 -0.80
C ASP A 87 1.77 15.87 -1.67
N ILE A 88 0.57 16.00 -1.12
CA ILE A 88 -0.70 15.81 -1.84
C ILE A 88 -0.81 16.81 -3.01
N SER A 89 -0.56 18.09 -2.76
CA SER A 89 -0.64 19.12 -3.80
C SER A 89 0.45 18.93 -4.86
N ASN A 90 1.68 18.61 -4.45
CA ASN A 90 2.81 18.38 -5.35
C ASN A 90 2.61 17.16 -6.25
N VAL A 91 2.18 16.04 -5.68
CA VAL A 91 1.85 14.80 -6.42
C VAL A 91 0.70 15.03 -7.40
N ALA A 92 -0.35 15.74 -6.98
CA ALA A 92 -1.48 16.08 -7.84
C ALA A 92 -1.05 16.94 -9.03
N ALA A 93 -0.21 17.95 -8.81
CA ALA A 93 0.33 18.81 -9.87
C ALA A 93 1.22 18.01 -10.83
N TYR A 94 2.08 17.12 -10.32
CA TYR A 94 2.93 16.27 -11.14
C TYR A 94 2.11 15.37 -12.06
N PHE A 95 1.16 14.58 -11.54
CA PHE A 95 0.34 13.70 -12.39
C PHE A 95 -0.54 14.48 -13.37
N ALA A 96 -1.03 15.67 -12.99
CA ALA A 96 -1.79 16.53 -13.88
C ALA A 96 -0.95 17.04 -15.07
N SER A 97 0.36 17.22 -14.87
CA SER A 97 1.29 17.66 -15.93
C SER A 97 1.69 16.53 -16.89
N GLN A 98 1.40 15.27 -16.54
CA GLN A 98 1.77 14.14 -17.39
C GLN A 98 0.77 13.99 -18.55
N PRO A 99 1.23 13.61 -19.76
CA PRO A 99 0.32 13.33 -20.88
C PRO A 99 -0.58 12.14 -20.52
N GLY A 100 -1.90 12.35 -20.61
CA GLY A 100 -2.89 11.27 -20.43
C GLY A 100 -2.82 10.26 -21.58
N GLY A 101 -3.14 9.00 -21.30
CA GLY A 101 -3.15 7.96 -22.31
C GLY A 101 -3.50 6.58 -21.74
N ALA A 102 -3.70 5.59 -22.62
CA ALA A 102 -3.79 4.19 -22.22
C ALA A 102 -2.38 3.62 -22.02
N SER A 103 -2.12 2.98 -20.86
CA SER A 103 -0.85 2.30 -20.65
C SER A 103 -0.83 1.00 -21.46
N THR A 104 0.17 0.83 -22.31
CA THR A 104 0.51 -0.44 -22.95
C THR A 104 1.82 -1.02 -22.40
N ALA A 105 2.46 -0.30 -21.46
CA ALA A 105 3.77 -0.68 -20.95
C ALA A 105 3.65 -1.57 -19.71
N LYS A 106 4.18 -2.78 -19.78
CA LYS A 106 4.67 -3.50 -18.60
C LYS A 106 5.70 -2.61 -17.91
N SER A 107 5.74 -2.61 -16.57
CA SER A 107 6.71 -1.83 -15.80
C SER A 107 8.15 -2.22 -16.17
N GLU A 108 8.71 -1.56 -17.17
CA GLU A 108 10.16 -1.65 -17.49
C GLU A 108 11.03 -1.00 -16.42
N PHE A 109 10.41 -0.30 -15.45
CA PHE A 109 11.10 0.48 -14.44
C PHE A 109 11.56 -0.33 -13.22
N LEU A 110 10.96 -1.47 -12.95
CA LEU A 110 11.35 -2.28 -11.81
C LEU A 110 12.34 -3.37 -12.24
N PRO A 111 13.47 -3.52 -11.53
CA PRO A 111 14.37 -4.62 -11.78
C PRO A 111 13.65 -5.95 -11.58
N ASN A 112 14.08 -6.98 -12.30
CA ASN A 112 13.53 -8.31 -12.12
C ASN A 112 14.05 -8.94 -10.82
N VAL A 113 13.20 -9.06 -9.82
CA VAL A 113 13.44 -9.79 -8.58
C VAL A 113 12.54 -11.03 -8.59
N ALA A 114 12.87 -11.97 -9.47
CA ALA A 114 12.01 -13.14 -9.72
C ALA A 114 12.01 -14.15 -8.56
N LYS A 115 13.15 -14.28 -7.84
CA LYS A 115 13.29 -15.28 -6.77
C LYS A 115 12.77 -14.73 -5.45
N SER A 116 11.88 -15.46 -4.79
CA SER A 116 11.50 -15.24 -3.40
C SER A 116 11.97 -16.39 -2.53
N SER A 117 12.47 -16.08 -1.33
CA SER A 117 12.89 -17.07 -0.34
C SER A 117 11.74 -17.59 0.52
N VAL A 118 10.53 -17.02 0.38
CA VAL A 118 9.35 -17.41 1.17
C VAL A 118 8.89 -18.80 0.77
N THR A 119 8.72 -19.69 1.76
CA THR A 119 8.12 -21.01 1.58
C THR A 119 6.66 -21.00 2.00
N PHE A 120 5.86 -21.96 1.46
CA PHE A 120 4.47 -22.09 1.85
C PHE A 120 4.37 -22.61 3.31
N PRO A 121 3.60 -21.92 4.19
CA PRO A 121 3.47 -22.36 5.58
C PRO A 121 2.43 -23.49 5.70
N GLU A 122 2.86 -24.75 5.59
CA GLU A 122 1.98 -25.92 5.51
C GLU A 122 0.94 -26.02 6.64
N ASN A 123 1.35 -25.67 7.87
CA ASN A 123 0.53 -25.82 9.06
C ASN A 123 -0.18 -24.52 9.50
N TYR A 124 -0.30 -23.52 8.61
CA TYR A 124 -0.81 -22.21 9.03
C TYR A 124 -2.21 -22.27 9.65
N LYS A 125 -3.09 -23.16 9.20
CA LYS A 125 -4.46 -23.27 9.75
C LYS A 125 -4.50 -23.69 11.23
N SER A 126 -3.51 -24.43 11.69
CA SER A 126 -3.41 -24.90 13.08
C SER A 126 -2.46 -24.08 13.94
N THR A 127 -1.53 -23.33 13.33
CA THR A 127 -0.46 -22.65 14.06
C THR A 127 -0.50 -21.14 13.96
N TYR A 128 -1.21 -20.57 12.96
CA TYR A 128 -1.32 -19.12 12.80
C TYR A 128 -2.67 -18.61 13.29
N THR A 129 -2.69 -17.37 13.75
CA THR A 129 -3.93 -16.69 14.15
C THR A 129 -4.50 -15.92 12.97
N LYS A 130 -5.77 -16.18 12.62
CA LYS A 130 -6.51 -15.29 11.71
C LYS A 130 -6.76 -13.97 12.42
N TYR A 131 -6.23 -12.88 11.88
CA TYR A 131 -6.31 -11.58 12.53
C TYR A 131 -7.13 -10.54 11.74
N HIS A 132 -7.35 -10.76 10.45
CA HIS A 132 -8.07 -9.77 9.64
C HIS A 132 -8.83 -10.39 8.48
N THR A 133 -9.88 -9.70 8.03
CA THR A 133 -10.63 -9.99 6.80
C THR A 133 -10.83 -8.71 6.04
N ILE A 134 -10.60 -8.71 4.71
CA ILE A 134 -10.76 -7.52 3.86
C ILE A 134 -11.55 -7.87 2.61
N ASN A 135 -12.54 -7.02 2.27
CA ASN A 135 -13.19 -7.03 0.96
C ASN A 135 -12.36 -6.24 -0.05
N PHE A 136 -12.20 -6.78 -1.24
CA PHE A 136 -11.62 -6.11 -2.40
C PHE A 136 -12.67 -5.97 -3.51
N PRO A 137 -13.51 -4.92 -3.46
CA PRO A 137 -14.63 -4.75 -4.37
C PRO A 137 -14.26 -4.74 -5.86
N PRO A 138 -13.18 -4.07 -6.31
CA PRO A 138 -12.83 -4.03 -7.74
C PRO A 138 -12.58 -5.41 -8.35
N SER A 139 -11.95 -6.31 -7.59
CA SER A 139 -11.68 -7.69 -8.03
C SER A 139 -12.72 -8.71 -7.53
N LYS A 140 -13.76 -8.24 -6.82
CA LYS A 140 -14.79 -9.09 -6.21
C LYS A 140 -14.18 -10.24 -5.40
N GLN A 141 -13.23 -9.88 -4.52
CA GLN A 141 -12.49 -10.82 -3.67
C GLN A 141 -12.71 -10.53 -2.21
N VAL A 142 -12.57 -11.56 -1.39
CA VAL A 142 -12.40 -11.45 0.06
C VAL A 142 -11.10 -12.14 0.44
N ARG A 143 -10.35 -11.54 1.39
CA ARG A 143 -9.06 -12.05 1.84
C ARG A 143 -9.06 -12.28 3.33
N TYR A 144 -8.54 -13.42 3.75
CA TYR A 144 -8.34 -13.79 5.14
C TYR A 144 -6.87 -13.75 5.47
N TYR A 145 -6.50 -12.96 6.47
CA TYR A 145 -5.11 -12.73 6.86
C TYR A 145 -4.77 -13.48 8.14
N TYR A 146 -3.62 -14.12 8.13
CA TYR A 146 -3.09 -14.93 9.21
C TYR A 146 -1.68 -14.46 9.58
N ALA A 147 -1.34 -14.53 10.88
CA ALA A 147 -0.01 -14.22 11.39
C ALA A 147 0.52 -15.39 12.22
N ASN A 148 1.81 -15.68 12.08
CA ASN A 148 2.46 -16.68 12.90
C ASN A 148 2.69 -16.16 14.33
N PRO A 149 3.01 -17.03 15.31
CA PRO A 149 3.22 -16.63 16.71
C PRO A 149 4.28 -15.55 16.89
N ALA A 150 5.38 -15.56 16.11
CA ALA A 150 6.43 -14.56 16.22
C ALA A 150 5.93 -13.15 15.86
N ALA A 151 5.20 -13.02 14.74
CA ALA A 151 4.60 -11.76 14.33
C ALA A 151 3.54 -11.27 15.35
N LEU A 152 2.71 -12.19 15.86
CA LEU A 152 1.65 -11.87 16.82
C LEU A 152 2.24 -11.36 18.16
N GLN A 153 3.28 -12.03 18.67
CA GLN A 153 3.97 -11.61 19.91
C GLN A 153 4.63 -10.23 19.78
N ALA A 154 5.29 -9.96 18.66
CA ALA A 154 5.91 -8.66 18.41
C ALA A 154 4.85 -7.54 18.31
N ALA A 155 3.77 -7.77 17.57
CA ALA A 155 2.65 -6.84 17.46
C ALA A 155 2.00 -6.56 18.82
N LYS A 156 1.82 -7.59 19.67
CA LYS A 156 1.32 -7.42 21.04
C LYS A 156 2.21 -6.52 21.86
N ALA A 157 3.51 -6.65 21.71
CA ALA A 157 4.51 -5.85 22.41
C ALA A 157 4.69 -4.44 21.81
N GLY A 158 4.01 -4.10 20.71
CA GLY A 158 4.16 -2.83 19.99
C GLY A 158 5.54 -2.65 19.36
N LYS A 159 6.20 -3.75 18.99
CA LYS A 159 7.53 -3.78 18.38
C LYS A 159 7.41 -4.07 16.88
N ASP A 160 8.46 -3.73 16.13
CA ASP A 160 8.59 -4.17 14.75
C ASP A 160 8.58 -5.69 14.65
N LEU A 161 8.04 -6.18 13.54
CA LEU A 161 7.97 -7.62 13.29
C LEU A 161 9.39 -8.17 13.05
N PRO A 162 9.89 -9.09 13.89
CA PRO A 162 11.27 -9.57 13.83
C PRO A 162 11.48 -10.59 12.71
N ASN A 163 12.73 -11.02 12.52
CA ASN A 163 13.04 -12.22 11.74
C ASN A 163 12.26 -13.42 12.30
N GLY A 164 11.83 -14.33 11.43
CA GLY A 164 10.89 -15.39 11.75
C GLY A 164 9.42 -14.98 11.64
N SER A 165 9.10 -13.70 11.38
CA SER A 165 7.73 -13.26 11.17
C SER A 165 7.20 -13.71 9.81
N VAL A 166 5.98 -14.25 9.81
CA VAL A 166 5.23 -14.61 8.60
C VAL A 166 3.81 -14.06 8.68
N LEU A 167 3.43 -13.28 7.66
CA LEU A 167 2.05 -12.89 7.41
C LEU A 167 1.59 -13.59 6.13
N PHE A 168 0.42 -14.21 6.20
CA PHE A 168 -0.10 -15.06 5.14
C PHE A 168 -1.54 -14.71 4.83
N ALA A 169 -1.98 -14.84 3.57
CA ALA A 169 -3.37 -14.61 3.23
C ALA A 169 -3.91 -15.64 2.25
N GLU A 170 -5.15 -16.04 2.50
CA GLU A 170 -6.02 -16.74 1.56
C GLU A 170 -6.79 -15.70 0.75
N VAL A 171 -6.86 -15.87 -0.56
CA VAL A 171 -7.59 -14.98 -1.47
C VAL A 171 -8.71 -15.77 -2.13
N TYR A 172 -9.94 -15.39 -1.85
CA TYR A 172 -11.15 -16.02 -2.39
C TYR A 172 -11.85 -15.09 -3.37
N SER A 173 -12.51 -15.66 -4.39
CA SER A 173 -13.59 -14.96 -5.09
C SER A 173 -14.77 -14.75 -4.14
N ALA A 174 -15.51 -13.67 -4.32
CA ALA A 174 -16.78 -13.49 -3.63
C ALA A 174 -17.89 -14.24 -4.36
N LYS A 175 -18.83 -14.81 -3.61
CA LYS A 175 -20.12 -15.25 -4.18
C LYS A 175 -20.83 -14.05 -4.80
N LEU A 176 -21.46 -14.27 -5.94
CA LEU A 176 -22.18 -13.24 -6.67
C LEU A 176 -23.68 -13.55 -6.67
N ASP A 177 -24.47 -12.48 -6.58
CA ASP A 177 -25.92 -12.55 -6.82
C ASP A 177 -26.26 -12.61 -8.33
N ALA A 178 -27.55 -12.59 -8.65
CA ALA A 178 -28.03 -12.63 -10.04
C ALA A 178 -27.55 -11.43 -10.86
N ASP A 179 -27.30 -10.26 -10.23
CA ASP A 179 -26.76 -9.05 -10.88
C ASP A 179 -25.25 -9.03 -10.94
N LYS A 180 -24.56 -10.15 -10.63
CA LYS A 180 -23.12 -10.26 -10.54
C LYS A 180 -22.45 -9.33 -9.52
N LYS A 181 -23.16 -8.95 -8.46
CA LYS A 181 -22.62 -8.19 -7.33
C LYS A 181 -22.20 -9.14 -6.22
N PRO A 182 -21.12 -8.82 -5.46
CA PRO A 182 -20.72 -9.62 -4.32
C PRO A 182 -21.81 -9.68 -3.25
N ILE A 183 -22.13 -10.88 -2.78
CA ILE A 183 -23.00 -11.10 -1.63
C ILE A 183 -22.21 -10.77 -0.37
N THR A 184 -22.79 -9.96 0.52
CA THR A 184 -22.20 -9.56 1.79
C THR A 184 -22.88 -10.32 2.93
N GLY A 185 -22.10 -10.99 3.77
CA GLY A 185 -22.59 -11.67 4.96
C GLY A 185 -22.98 -10.70 6.09
N ALA A 186 -23.55 -11.25 7.14
CA ALA A 186 -23.99 -10.47 8.31
C ALA A 186 -22.82 -9.76 9.04
N ASP A 187 -21.60 -10.24 8.86
CA ASP A 187 -20.35 -9.67 9.40
C ASP A 187 -19.80 -8.49 8.56
N GLY A 188 -20.48 -8.13 7.45
CA GLY A 188 -20.07 -7.05 6.56
C GLY A 188 -18.98 -7.44 5.54
N PHE A 189 -18.55 -8.70 5.53
CA PHE A 189 -17.59 -9.20 4.56
C PHE A 189 -18.29 -9.94 3.42
N PHE A 190 -17.63 -9.99 2.25
CA PHE A 190 -18.11 -10.79 1.14
C PHE A 190 -18.11 -12.27 1.52
N GLU A 191 -19.16 -12.98 1.16
CA GLU A 191 -19.18 -14.42 1.29
C GLU A 191 -18.14 -15.04 0.33
N PRO A 192 -17.22 -15.91 0.83
CA PRO A 192 -16.24 -16.56 -0.01
C PRO A 192 -16.89 -17.62 -0.90
N ASP A 193 -16.42 -17.72 -2.15
CA ASP A 193 -16.81 -18.78 -3.08
C ASP A 193 -15.61 -19.72 -3.31
N GLN A 194 -14.72 -19.42 -4.22
CA GLN A 194 -13.58 -20.26 -4.55
C GLN A 194 -12.29 -19.67 -4.05
N LEU A 195 -11.44 -20.51 -3.46
CA LEU A 195 -10.06 -20.14 -3.15
C LEU A 195 -9.29 -20.00 -4.47
N LEU A 196 -8.68 -18.84 -4.69
CA LEU A 196 -8.01 -18.50 -5.94
C LEU A 196 -6.50 -18.72 -5.88
N PHE A 197 -5.88 -18.24 -4.82
CA PHE A 197 -4.44 -18.32 -4.57
C PHE A 197 -4.12 -17.87 -3.13
N TYR A 198 -2.84 -17.95 -2.78
CA TYR A 198 -2.35 -17.46 -1.50
C TYR A 198 -1.28 -16.40 -1.70
N THR A 199 -1.14 -15.51 -0.73
CA THR A 199 -0.02 -14.59 -0.65
C THR A 199 0.69 -14.71 0.69
N ALA A 200 1.99 -14.51 0.70
CA ALA A 200 2.76 -14.46 1.93
C ALA A 200 3.81 -13.37 1.87
N MET A 201 4.10 -12.80 3.02
CA MET A 201 5.32 -12.07 3.28
C MET A 201 5.99 -12.67 4.52
N ALA A 202 7.30 -12.85 4.44
CA ALA A 202 8.07 -13.41 5.52
C ALA A 202 9.42 -12.68 5.62
N ARG A 203 9.99 -12.67 6.82
CA ARG A 203 11.23 -11.99 7.13
C ARG A 203 12.21 -12.95 7.79
N GLU A 204 13.39 -13.09 7.20
CA GLU A 204 14.51 -13.85 7.76
C GLU A 204 15.83 -13.15 7.51
N ALA A 205 16.77 -13.32 8.43
CA ALA A 205 18.04 -12.63 8.39
C ALA A 205 18.80 -12.87 7.06
N GLY A 206 19.16 -11.78 6.41
CA GLY A 206 19.96 -11.81 5.18
C GLY A 206 19.19 -11.97 3.88
N TRP A 207 17.87 -12.13 3.92
CA TRP A 207 17.06 -12.26 2.70
C TRP A 207 17.02 -10.98 1.85
N GLY A 208 17.28 -9.82 2.47
CA GLY A 208 17.35 -8.55 1.76
C GLY A 208 18.64 -8.31 0.99
N LYS A 209 19.70 -9.12 1.20
CA LYS A 209 21.03 -8.85 0.65
C LYS A 209 21.08 -8.81 -0.88
N GLU A 210 20.30 -9.67 -1.53
CA GLU A 210 20.23 -9.76 -3.00
C GLU A 210 19.18 -8.80 -3.61
N ILE A 211 18.44 -8.07 -2.78
CA ILE A 211 17.43 -7.12 -3.24
C ILE A 211 18.07 -5.76 -3.44
N PRO A 212 17.92 -5.11 -4.61
CA PRO A 212 18.42 -3.76 -4.84
C PRO A 212 17.95 -2.76 -3.76
N ASP A 213 18.81 -1.87 -3.31
CA ASP A 213 18.56 -0.93 -2.20
C ASP A 213 17.28 -0.11 -2.39
N MET A 214 17.00 0.29 -3.63
CA MET A 214 15.80 1.04 -3.97
C MET A 214 14.49 0.28 -3.68
N LEU A 215 14.55 -1.07 -3.63
CA LEU A 215 13.39 -1.92 -3.37
C LEU A 215 13.47 -2.62 -2.01
N ARG A 216 14.64 -2.65 -1.38
CA ARG A 216 14.85 -3.43 -0.15
C ARG A 216 13.96 -2.96 0.99
N ASN A 217 13.15 -3.89 1.50
CA ASN A 217 12.31 -3.73 2.67
C ASN A 217 12.96 -4.49 3.85
N GLU A 218 14.17 -4.08 4.22
CA GLU A 218 15.03 -4.84 5.13
C GLU A 218 15.18 -6.29 4.63
N ASP A 219 14.85 -7.28 5.44
CA ASP A 219 14.93 -8.71 5.09
C ASP A 219 13.59 -9.33 4.68
N TRP A 220 12.55 -8.52 4.41
CA TRP A 220 11.27 -9.01 3.94
C TRP A 220 11.33 -9.52 2.51
N ASN A 221 10.72 -10.68 2.29
CA ASN A 221 10.43 -11.26 0.98
C ASN A 221 8.93 -11.54 0.83
N TYR A 222 8.47 -11.62 -0.41
CA TYR A 222 7.05 -11.74 -0.77
C TYR A 222 6.87 -12.86 -1.77
N ALA A 223 5.78 -13.63 -1.64
CA ALA A 223 5.43 -14.68 -2.59
C ALA A 223 3.93 -14.77 -2.83
N VAL A 224 3.58 -15.20 -4.03
CA VAL A 224 2.24 -15.66 -4.39
C VAL A 224 2.33 -17.16 -4.62
N PHE A 225 1.39 -17.92 -4.05
CA PHE A 225 1.35 -19.36 -4.20
C PHE A 225 0.09 -19.80 -4.96
N THR A 226 0.25 -20.82 -5.78
CA THR A 226 -0.85 -21.53 -6.43
C THR A 226 -1.63 -22.39 -5.41
N LEU A 227 -2.77 -22.94 -5.84
CA LEU A 227 -3.52 -23.89 -5.02
C LEU A 227 -2.72 -25.19 -4.72
N ALA A 228 -1.76 -25.53 -5.59
CA ALA A 228 -0.80 -26.61 -5.35
C ALA A 228 0.33 -26.22 -4.38
N LYS A 229 0.23 -25.05 -3.72
CA LYS A 229 1.18 -24.55 -2.73
C LYS A 229 2.60 -24.26 -3.27
N GLN A 230 2.73 -24.19 -4.56
CA GLN A 230 3.98 -23.82 -5.23
C GLN A 230 4.02 -22.32 -5.48
N GLN A 231 5.20 -21.71 -5.42
CA GLN A 231 5.34 -20.32 -5.83
C GLN A 231 4.84 -20.14 -7.27
N ARG A 232 4.00 -19.13 -7.48
CA ARG A 232 3.43 -18.85 -8.80
C ARG A 232 4.52 -18.38 -9.75
N PRO A 233 4.74 -19.05 -10.90
CA PRO A 233 5.74 -18.64 -11.86
C PRO A 233 5.40 -17.28 -12.47
N GLY A 234 6.42 -16.56 -12.92
CA GLY A 234 6.27 -15.27 -13.59
C GLY A 234 5.91 -14.07 -12.70
N ILE A 235 5.87 -14.25 -11.37
CA ILE A 235 5.72 -13.15 -10.43
C ILE A 235 7.06 -12.43 -10.26
N ASN A 236 7.07 -11.13 -10.52
CA ASN A 236 8.19 -10.27 -10.17
C ASN A 236 8.00 -9.73 -8.74
N GLN A 237 8.78 -10.21 -7.79
CA GLN A 237 8.71 -9.77 -6.39
C GLN A 237 8.96 -8.26 -6.23
N ALA A 238 9.61 -7.61 -7.19
CA ALA A 238 9.86 -6.17 -7.18
C ALA A 238 8.57 -5.35 -7.04
N GLU A 239 7.46 -5.81 -7.61
CA GLU A 239 6.15 -5.14 -7.48
C GLU A 239 5.65 -5.16 -6.03
N CYS A 240 5.81 -6.29 -5.34
CA CYS A 240 5.45 -6.41 -3.93
C CYS A 240 6.35 -5.51 -3.07
N LEU A 241 7.66 -5.62 -3.27
CA LEU A 241 8.67 -4.85 -2.54
C LEU A 241 8.42 -3.34 -2.67
N ALA A 242 8.22 -2.85 -3.89
CA ALA A 242 7.98 -1.45 -4.15
C ALA A 242 6.67 -0.95 -3.51
N CYS A 243 5.59 -1.73 -3.59
CA CYS A 243 4.30 -1.39 -3.00
C CYS A 243 4.37 -1.35 -1.46
N HIS A 244 5.13 -2.24 -0.84
CA HIS A 244 5.28 -2.33 0.62
C HIS A 244 6.35 -1.37 1.19
N LYS A 245 7.32 -0.92 0.37
CA LYS A 245 8.46 -0.09 0.82
C LYS A 245 8.07 1.18 1.58
N PRO A 246 7.03 1.94 1.21
CA PRO A 246 6.62 3.14 1.94
C PRO A 246 6.06 2.88 3.34
N LEU A 247 5.92 1.62 3.74
CA LEU A 247 5.34 1.21 5.02
C LEU A 247 6.42 0.81 6.05
N ASP A 248 7.60 1.39 5.96
CA ASP A 248 8.73 1.12 6.86
C ASP A 248 8.36 1.23 8.34
N LYS A 249 7.61 2.27 8.71
CA LYS A 249 7.10 2.48 10.08
C LYS A 249 5.99 1.51 10.51
N ALA A 250 5.49 0.70 9.60
CA ALA A 250 4.46 -0.30 9.83
C ALA A 250 5.00 -1.72 9.54
N SER A 251 6.31 -1.94 9.76
CA SER A 251 6.98 -3.22 9.46
C SER A 251 6.70 -3.72 8.05
N PHE A 252 6.61 -2.79 7.10
CA PHE A 252 6.32 -3.04 5.68
C PHE A 252 5.00 -3.80 5.41
N THR A 253 4.01 -3.72 6.33
CA THR A 253 2.69 -4.34 6.13
C THR A 253 1.54 -3.34 6.20
N PHE A 254 0.50 -3.55 5.40
CA PHE A 254 -0.71 -2.72 5.39
C PHE A 254 -1.64 -2.98 6.58
N THR A 255 -1.41 -4.06 7.32
CA THR A 255 -2.34 -4.60 8.32
C THR A 255 -1.74 -4.69 9.72
N LEU A 256 -0.67 -3.92 10.02
CA LEU A 256 -0.04 -3.93 11.34
C LEU A 256 -1.00 -3.48 12.45
N LYS A 257 -1.86 -2.52 12.16
CA LYS A 257 -2.86 -2.02 13.11
C LYS A 257 -3.81 -3.14 13.54
N GLU A 258 -4.42 -3.82 12.59
CA GLU A 258 -5.38 -4.92 12.82
C GLU A 258 -4.71 -6.10 13.51
N LEU A 259 -3.47 -6.42 13.12
CA LEU A 259 -2.67 -7.44 13.78
C LEU A 259 -2.45 -7.08 15.26
N THR A 260 -2.10 -5.82 15.56
CA THR A 260 -1.87 -5.33 16.92
C THR A 260 -3.16 -5.37 17.75
N GLU A 261 -4.28 -4.97 17.18
CA GLU A 261 -5.58 -4.99 17.85
C GLU A 261 -5.99 -6.42 18.25
N VAL A 262 -5.79 -7.40 17.37
CA VAL A 262 -6.08 -8.81 17.68
C VAL A 262 -5.07 -9.39 18.67
N ALA A 263 -3.80 -9.06 18.55
CA ALA A 263 -2.76 -9.56 19.44
C ALA A 263 -2.92 -9.12 20.90
N ARG A 264 -3.62 -8.00 21.17
CA ARG A 264 -3.85 -7.45 22.51
C ARG A 264 -5.11 -7.98 23.20
N LYS A 265 -5.99 -8.64 22.47
CA LYS A 265 -7.16 -9.35 23.03
C LYS A 265 -6.75 -10.68 23.65
#